data_02b4c36d20de7eaf8b7b741d206e3be1
#
_entry.id   02b4c36d20de7eaf8b7b741d206e3be1
#
_cell.length_a   1.000
_cell.length_b   1.000
_cell.length_c   1.000
_cell.angle_alpha   90.00
_cell.angle_beta   90.00
_cell.angle_gamma   90.00
#
_symmetry.space_group_name_H-M   'P 1'
#
loop_
_entity.id
_entity.type
_entity.pdbx_description
1 polymer ?
#
loop_
_entity_poly.entity_id
_entity_poly.type
_entity_poly.pdbx_seq_one_letter_code
_entity_poly.pdbx_strand_id
1 'polypeptide(L)'
;MRNAGALVTEDVLRTLVLATYLLGVKRILIMPHTNCRMAMGEEADIHALIQKEHGVDTRSLEFRTVSDQRAALITDVNRVRSYPLLNDGVVVGGAIYDVTSGKITTVDC
;
A
#
# COMPACT_ATOMS: atom_id res chain seq x y z
N MET A 1 -10.00 0.72 4.12
CA MET A 1 -9.90 0.82 2.65
C MET A 1 -8.90 -0.19 2.11
N ARG A 2 -9.02 -0.58 0.86
CA ARG A 2 -8.15 -1.59 0.24
C ARG A 2 -7.73 -1.15 -1.17
N ASN A 3 -6.50 -1.49 -1.53
CA ASN A 3 -6.03 -1.35 -2.91
C ASN A 3 -5.02 -2.44 -3.26
N ALA A 4 -4.53 -2.45 -4.49
CA ALA A 4 -3.54 -3.43 -4.94
C ALA A 4 -2.23 -3.26 -4.17
N GLY A 5 -1.82 -4.31 -3.43
CA GLY A 5 -0.58 -4.33 -2.65
C GLY A 5 -0.58 -3.49 -1.38
N ALA A 6 -1.71 -2.94 -0.98
CA ALA A 6 -1.85 -2.05 0.19
C ALA A 6 -0.85 -0.88 0.17
N LEU A 7 -0.61 -0.32 -1.02
CA LEU A 7 0.32 0.79 -1.20
C LEU A 7 -0.35 2.14 -0.90
N VAL A 8 0.40 3.03 -0.30
CA VAL A 8 -0.05 4.39 -0.03
C VAL A 8 0.19 5.27 -1.26
N THR A 9 -0.87 5.47 -2.03
CA THR A 9 -0.88 6.31 -3.22
C THR A 9 -1.44 7.69 -2.88
N GLU A 10 -1.46 8.61 -3.84
CA GLU A 10 -2.05 9.93 -3.63
C GLU A 10 -3.52 9.87 -3.25
N ASP A 11 -4.28 8.96 -3.84
CA ASP A 11 -5.70 8.79 -3.49
C ASP A 11 -5.87 8.27 -2.06
N VAL A 12 -4.99 7.39 -1.60
CA VAL A 12 -4.98 6.95 -0.19
C VAL A 12 -4.68 8.13 0.73
N LEU A 13 -3.67 8.94 0.42
CA LEU A 13 -3.33 10.12 1.22
C LEU A 13 -4.50 11.10 1.29
N ARG A 14 -5.14 11.38 0.17
CA ARG A 14 -6.34 12.23 0.11
C ARG A 14 -7.44 11.70 1.03
N THR A 15 -7.70 10.41 0.97
CA THR A 15 -8.72 9.76 1.79
C THR A 15 -8.37 9.82 3.28
N LEU A 16 -7.10 9.62 3.63
CA LEU A 16 -6.65 9.69 5.02
C LEU A 16 -6.76 11.10 5.59
N VAL A 17 -6.46 12.13 4.81
CA VAL A 17 -6.68 13.52 5.24
C VAL A 17 -8.14 13.73 5.61
N LEU A 18 -9.06 13.37 4.73
CA LEU A 18 -10.49 13.51 4.98
C LEU A 18 -10.93 12.71 6.20
N ALA A 19 -10.44 11.49 6.36
CA ALA A 19 -10.80 10.62 7.48
C ALA A 19 -10.34 11.20 8.82
N THR A 20 -9.14 11.79 8.88
CA THR A 20 -8.62 12.38 10.12
C THR A 20 -9.36 13.64 10.52
N TYR A 21 -9.83 14.46 9.57
CA TYR A 21 -10.54 15.69 9.87
C TYR A 21 -12.06 15.52 9.99
N LEU A 22 -12.66 14.68 9.15
CA LEU A 22 -14.14 14.58 9.07
C LEU A 22 -14.70 13.39 9.84
N LEU A 23 -13.94 12.33 10.03
CA LEU A 23 -14.43 11.10 10.66
C LEU A 23 -13.80 10.82 12.02
N GLY A 24 -12.95 11.72 12.51
CA GLY A 24 -12.31 11.57 13.81
C GLY A 24 -11.31 10.42 13.90
N VAL A 25 -10.76 9.98 12.78
CA VAL A 25 -9.73 8.92 12.76
C VAL A 25 -8.46 9.43 13.41
N LYS A 26 -7.97 8.71 14.43
CA LYS A 26 -6.77 9.06 15.18
C LYS A 26 -5.66 8.02 15.06
N ARG A 27 -5.95 6.85 14.54
CA ARG A 27 -4.99 5.76 14.37
C ARG A 27 -5.13 5.19 12.96
N ILE A 28 -3.99 4.99 12.31
CA ILE A 28 -3.93 4.44 10.96
C ILE A 28 -3.01 3.23 11.01
N LEU A 29 -3.50 2.10 10.51
CA LEU A 29 -2.71 0.89 10.35
C LEU A 29 -2.61 0.58 8.85
N ILE A 30 -1.37 0.45 8.37
CA ILE A 30 -1.09 0.00 7.01
C ILE A 30 -0.69 -1.46 7.09
N MET A 31 -1.45 -2.33 6.43
CA MET A 31 -1.27 -3.77 6.56
C MET A 31 -1.36 -4.49 5.22
N PRO A 32 -0.23 -4.68 4.53
CA PRO A 32 -0.17 -5.58 3.39
C PRO A 32 -0.25 -7.04 3.85
N HIS A 33 -0.58 -7.94 2.92
CA HIS A 33 -0.55 -9.38 3.19
C HIS A 33 0.51 -10.08 2.34
N THR A 34 0.98 -11.23 2.81
CA THR A 34 1.93 -12.06 2.06
C THR A 34 1.27 -12.65 0.81
N ASN A 35 2.08 -13.04 -0.17
CA ASN A 35 1.64 -13.67 -1.43
C ASN A 35 0.57 -12.85 -2.18
N CYS A 36 0.72 -11.54 -2.19
CA CYS A 36 -0.21 -10.66 -2.88
C CYS A 36 0.03 -10.71 -4.40
N ARG A 37 -0.90 -11.31 -5.15
CA ARG A 37 -0.81 -11.37 -6.61
C ARG A 37 -0.84 -9.99 -7.27
N MET A 38 -1.46 -9.01 -6.61
CA MET A 38 -1.58 -7.64 -7.13
C MET A 38 -0.30 -6.81 -6.94
N ALA A 39 0.71 -7.36 -6.28
CA ALA A 39 1.97 -6.66 -6.03
C ALA A 39 3.20 -7.50 -6.40
N MET A 40 3.02 -8.76 -6.78
CA MET A 40 4.12 -9.68 -7.09
C MET A 40 4.62 -9.53 -8.52
N GLY A 41 5.92 -9.80 -8.71
CA GLY A 41 6.56 -9.82 -10.01
C GLY A 41 7.09 -8.46 -10.45
N GLU A 42 7.74 -8.46 -11.59
CA GLU A 42 8.28 -7.24 -12.18
C GLU A 42 7.17 -6.51 -12.95
N GLU A 43 7.13 -5.21 -12.85
CA GLU A 43 6.12 -4.42 -13.52
C GLU A 43 6.16 -4.59 -15.04
N ALA A 44 7.36 -4.62 -15.63
CA ALA A 44 7.52 -4.84 -17.06
C ALA A 44 6.93 -6.18 -17.53
N ASP A 45 7.06 -7.23 -16.70
CA ASP A 45 6.53 -8.56 -17.02
C ASP A 45 5.00 -8.57 -17.01
N ILE A 46 4.39 -7.82 -16.10
CA ILE A 46 2.93 -7.70 -16.04
C ILE A 46 2.39 -6.97 -17.28
N HIS A 47 3.04 -5.87 -17.67
CA HIS A 47 2.66 -5.16 -18.91
C HIS A 47 2.78 -6.06 -20.14
N ALA A 48 3.88 -6.83 -20.23
CA ALA A 48 4.10 -7.74 -21.35
C ALA A 48 3.07 -8.88 -21.36
N LEU A 49 2.72 -9.42 -20.21
CA LEU A 49 1.71 -10.47 -20.09
C LEU A 49 0.34 -10.01 -20.57
N ILE A 50 -0.09 -8.84 -20.15
CA ILE A 50 -1.39 -8.28 -20.53
C ILE A 50 -1.44 -8.03 -22.05
N GLN A 51 -0.36 -7.50 -22.61
CA GLN A 51 -0.29 -7.26 -24.04
C GLN A 51 -0.32 -8.56 -24.84
N LYS A 52 0.42 -9.58 -24.38
CA LYS A 52 0.48 -10.88 -25.05
C LYS A 52 -0.85 -11.62 -25.00
N GLU A 53 -1.53 -11.64 -23.86
CA GLU A 53 -2.73 -12.45 -23.67
C GLU A 53 -4.02 -11.71 -24.05
N HIS A 54 -4.02 -10.39 -23.93
CA HIS A 54 -5.24 -9.58 -24.12
C HIS A 54 -5.12 -8.51 -25.21
N GLY A 55 -3.92 -8.30 -25.77
CA GLY A 55 -3.70 -7.31 -26.80
C GLY A 55 -3.81 -5.85 -26.33
N VAL A 56 -3.68 -5.61 -25.05
CA VAL A 56 -3.81 -4.27 -24.46
C VAL A 56 -2.45 -3.77 -23.98
N ASP A 57 -2.11 -2.54 -24.37
CA ASP A 57 -0.90 -1.86 -23.90
C ASP A 57 -1.22 -1.07 -22.63
N THR A 58 -0.67 -1.52 -21.48
CA THR A 58 -0.91 -0.90 -20.17
C THR A 58 0.29 -0.09 -19.68
N ARG A 59 1.29 0.16 -20.53
CA ARG A 59 2.56 0.81 -20.10
C ARG A 59 2.38 2.25 -19.64
N SER A 60 1.27 2.90 -19.97
CA SER A 60 0.95 4.24 -19.48
C SER A 60 0.51 4.25 -18.01
N LEU A 61 0.20 3.08 -17.43
CA LEU A 61 -0.24 2.95 -16.06
C LEU A 61 0.86 2.29 -15.22
N GLU A 62 1.18 2.89 -14.10
CA GLU A 62 2.15 2.36 -13.15
C GLU A 62 1.44 1.47 -12.13
N PHE A 63 1.74 0.16 -12.12
CA PHE A 63 1.12 -0.80 -11.19
C PHE A 63 1.77 -0.78 -9.81
N ARG A 64 3.05 -0.41 -9.72
CA ARG A 64 3.80 -0.35 -8.46
C ARG A 64 3.92 -1.71 -7.79
N THR A 65 4.58 -2.64 -8.46
CA THR A 65 4.90 -3.94 -7.88
C THR A 65 5.93 -3.79 -6.75
N VAL A 66 5.93 -4.75 -5.82
CA VAL A 66 6.74 -4.70 -4.61
C VAL A 66 7.69 -5.89 -4.58
N SER A 67 9.00 -5.63 -4.55
CA SER A 67 10.03 -6.66 -4.42
C SER A 67 10.40 -6.94 -2.97
N ASP A 68 10.35 -5.93 -2.10
CA ASP A 68 10.62 -6.03 -0.67
C ASP A 68 9.44 -5.42 0.09
N GLN A 69 8.55 -6.29 0.57
CA GLN A 69 7.33 -5.87 1.23
C GLN A 69 7.58 -5.11 2.53
N ARG A 70 8.56 -5.56 3.33
CA ARG A 70 8.88 -4.89 4.59
C ARG A 70 9.42 -3.49 4.35
N ALA A 71 10.35 -3.32 3.41
CA ALA A 71 10.90 -2.02 3.07
C ALA A 71 9.84 -1.07 2.50
N ALA A 72 8.97 -1.58 1.63
CA ALA A 72 7.87 -0.80 1.08
C ALA A 72 6.90 -0.33 2.16
N LEU A 73 6.58 -1.20 3.11
CA LEU A 73 5.70 -0.87 4.24
C LEU A 73 6.32 0.22 5.12
N ILE A 74 7.60 0.10 5.46
CA ILE A 74 8.31 1.09 6.26
C ILE A 74 8.29 2.46 5.57
N THR A 75 8.57 2.47 4.27
CA THR A 75 8.52 3.70 3.46
C THR A 75 7.12 4.33 3.50
N ASP A 76 6.08 3.53 3.32
CA ASP A 76 4.71 4.02 3.30
C ASP A 76 4.24 4.53 4.67
N VAL A 77 4.58 3.82 5.75
CA VAL A 77 4.26 4.27 7.11
C VAL A 77 4.91 5.61 7.40
N ASN A 78 6.20 5.76 7.07
CA ASN A 78 6.91 7.02 7.27
C ASN A 78 6.35 8.14 6.39
N ARG A 79 5.93 7.82 5.17
CA ARG A 79 5.30 8.78 4.26
C ARG A 79 3.99 9.32 4.84
N VAL A 80 3.15 8.46 5.38
CA VAL A 80 1.90 8.89 6.04
C VAL A 80 2.21 9.66 7.32
N ARG A 81 3.11 9.14 8.15
CA ARG A 81 3.47 9.77 9.43
C ARG A 81 4.03 11.18 9.25
N SER A 82 4.79 11.43 8.21
CA SER A 82 5.39 12.73 7.91
C SER A 82 4.54 13.62 7.02
N TYR A 83 3.36 13.16 6.60
CA TYR A 83 2.52 13.91 5.68
C TYR A 83 1.94 15.16 6.38
N PRO A 84 2.30 16.37 5.91
CA PRO A 84 2.00 17.60 6.66
C PRO A 84 0.51 18.00 6.65
N LEU A 85 -0.30 17.41 5.77
CA LEU A 85 -1.72 17.73 5.66
C LEU A 85 -2.61 16.88 6.54
N LEU A 86 -2.06 15.86 7.20
CA LEU A 86 -2.82 15.07 8.18
C LEU A 86 -3.03 15.86 9.45
N ASN A 87 -4.14 15.58 10.15
CA ASN A 87 -4.43 16.19 11.44
C ASN A 87 -3.35 15.79 12.48
N ASP A 88 -3.07 16.71 13.38
CA ASP A 88 -2.09 16.47 14.45
C ASP A 88 -2.51 15.33 15.38
N GLY A 89 -1.52 14.65 15.93
CA GLY A 89 -1.75 13.59 16.91
C GLY A 89 -2.20 12.25 16.34
N VAL A 90 -2.19 12.10 15.01
CA VAL A 90 -2.51 10.82 14.37
C VAL A 90 -1.36 9.84 14.55
N VAL A 91 -1.67 8.64 15.05
CA VAL A 91 -0.70 7.57 15.23
C VAL A 91 -0.75 6.64 14.02
N VAL A 92 0.41 6.37 13.41
CA VAL A 92 0.53 5.53 12.22
C VAL A 92 1.44 4.35 12.51
N GLY A 93 0.98 3.15 12.19
CA GLY A 93 1.76 1.93 12.35
C GLY A 93 1.63 1.02 11.13
N GLY A 94 2.48 0.00 11.10
CA GLY A 94 2.50 -0.99 10.04
C GLY A 94 2.52 -2.41 10.58
N ALA A 95 1.90 -3.33 9.84
CA ALA A 95 1.91 -4.75 10.14
C ALA A 95 1.84 -5.53 8.82
N ILE A 96 2.24 -6.80 8.86
CA ILE A 96 2.12 -7.71 7.72
C ILE A 96 1.24 -8.87 8.14
N TYR A 97 0.22 -9.16 7.34
CA TYR A 97 -0.67 -10.29 7.52
C TYR A 97 -0.17 -11.49 6.70
N ASP A 98 0.09 -12.61 7.38
CA ASP A 98 0.48 -13.85 6.73
C ASP A 98 -0.78 -14.65 6.37
N VAL A 99 -1.05 -14.79 5.07
CA VAL A 99 -2.26 -15.47 4.58
C VAL A 99 -2.23 -16.97 4.81
N THR A 100 -1.06 -17.56 5.03
CA THR A 100 -0.91 -18.99 5.28
C THR A 100 -1.18 -19.34 6.75
N SER A 101 -0.62 -18.59 7.69
CA SER A 101 -0.76 -18.83 9.12
C SER A 101 -1.93 -18.06 9.75
N GLY A 102 -2.39 -17.00 9.12
CA GLY A 102 -3.38 -16.08 9.68
C GLY A 102 -2.81 -15.16 10.76
N LYS A 103 -1.48 -15.08 10.90
CA LYS A 103 -0.83 -14.25 11.91
C LYS A 103 -0.52 -12.86 11.40
N ILE A 104 -0.59 -11.90 12.31
CA ILE A 104 -0.21 -10.51 12.05
C ILE A 104 1.11 -10.25 12.77
N THR A 105 2.09 -9.75 12.04
CA THR A 105 3.39 -9.35 12.57
C THR A 105 3.51 -7.84 12.48
N THR A 106 3.70 -7.17 13.62
CA THR A 106 3.95 -5.72 13.63
C THR A 106 5.34 -5.43 13.10
N VAL A 107 5.48 -4.30 12.43
CA VAL A 107 6.75 -3.87 11.85
C VAL A 107 7.12 -2.53 12.47
N ASP A 108 8.33 -2.46 13.02
CA ASP A 108 8.89 -1.21 13.55
C ASP A 108 9.24 -0.28 12.37
N CYS A 109 8.69 0.92 12.41
CA CYS A 109 8.84 1.88 11.32
C CYS A 109 9.40 3.21 11.82
#